data_c98513a8563a3b83ac0f0496957a28d3
#
_entry.id   c98513a8563a3b83ac0f0496957a28d3
#
_cell.length_a   1.000
_cell.length_b   1.000
_cell.length_c   1.000
_cell.angle_alpha   90.00
_cell.angle_beta   90.00
_cell.angle_gamma   90.00
#
_symmetry.space_group_name_H-M   'P 1'
#
loop_
_entity.id
_entity.type
_entity.pdbx_description
1 polymer ?
#
loop_
_entity_poly.entity_id
_entity_poly.type
_entity_poly.pdbx_seq_one_letter_code
_entity_poly.pdbx_strand_id
1 'polypeptide(L)'
;YSLVKSYGSDKIFSISPAGNIDGNENALFADVELWLSTPGYADYIIPQVYFGFENQSLPFEKTVKRWASVSDGRVGIIWGLAAYKCGTQDKNARSGSSEWAENSDIIARQLSFVRPLNAYCGFALFSYSYMFGKINENAKKEMQNLENML
;
A
#
# COMPACT_ATOMS: atom_id res chain seq x y z
N TYR A 1 18.72 3.08 10.02
CA TYR A 1 18.16 4.39 10.33
C TYR A 1 19.27 5.38 10.74
N SER A 2 19.99 5.12 11.83
CA SER A 2 21.02 6.04 12.37
C SER A 2 22.11 6.41 11.35
N LEU A 3 22.52 5.46 10.51
CA LEU A 3 23.50 5.73 9.44
C LEU A 3 22.94 6.74 8.42
N VAL A 4 21.66 6.61 8.00
CA VAL A 4 21.03 7.58 7.09
C VAL A 4 20.98 8.96 7.74
N LYS A 5 20.56 9.03 9.02
CA LYS A 5 20.47 10.30 9.76
C LYS A 5 21.82 10.96 10.03
N SER A 6 22.92 10.21 10.04
CA SER A 6 24.26 10.79 10.17
C SER A 6 24.71 11.62 8.95
N TYR A 7 24.09 11.42 7.78
CA TYR A 7 24.31 12.24 6.57
C TYR A 7 23.44 13.49 6.50
N GLY A 8 22.52 13.67 7.47
CA GLY A 8 21.64 14.83 7.58
C GLY A 8 20.34 14.44 8.28
N SER A 9 19.92 15.20 9.27
CA SER A 9 18.66 14.94 10.01
C SER A 9 17.42 15.08 9.12
N ASP A 10 17.52 15.81 8.01
CA ASP A 10 16.52 15.99 6.97
C ASP A 10 16.32 14.76 6.06
N LYS A 11 17.28 13.83 6.07
CA LYS A 11 17.18 12.61 5.24
C LYS A 11 16.06 11.71 5.75
N ILE A 12 15.25 11.21 4.82
CA ILE A 12 14.12 10.32 5.10
C ILE A 12 14.54 8.88 4.79
N PHE A 13 14.26 7.98 5.74
CA PHE A 13 14.43 6.55 5.58
C PHE A 13 13.08 5.85 5.71
N SER A 14 12.67 5.14 4.69
CA SER A 14 11.43 4.36 4.69
C SER A 14 11.68 2.89 4.38
N ILE A 15 10.79 2.03 4.88
CA ILE A 15 10.83 0.58 4.62
C ILE A 15 9.52 0.19 3.94
N SER A 16 9.61 -0.61 2.87
CA SER A 16 8.43 -1.11 2.13
C SER A 16 8.27 -2.63 2.31
N PRO A 17 7.66 -3.08 3.43
CA PRO A 17 7.44 -4.50 3.69
C PRO A 17 6.29 -5.08 2.87
N ALA A 18 6.16 -6.41 2.85
CA ALA A 18 5.00 -7.08 2.29
C ALA A 18 3.70 -6.62 2.99
N GLY A 19 2.59 -6.60 2.25
CA GLY A 19 1.30 -6.16 2.81
C GLY A 19 0.71 -7.10 3.88
N ASN A 20 1.13 -8.36 3.90
CA ASN A 20 0.72 -9.34 4.90
C ASN A 20 1.63 -9.28 6.13
N ILE A 21 1.13 -8.77 7.26
CA ILE A 21 1.88 -8.69 8.55
C ILE A 21 2.33 -10.06 9.02
N ASP A 22 1.42 -11.04 9.06
CA ASP A 22 1.76 -12.38 9.51
C ASP A 22 2.84 -13.04 8.63
N GLY A 23 2.83 -12.74 7.34
CA GLY A 23 3.87 -13.17 6.40
C GLY A 23 5.23 -12.52 6.67
N ASN A 24 5.24 -11.22 7.00
CA ASN A 24 6.47 -10.53 7.39
C ASN A 24 7.09 -11.17 8.64
N GLU A 25 6.30 -11.41 9.67
CA GLU A 25 6.79 -11.94 10.94
C GLU A 25 7.21 -13.41 10.83
N ASN A 26 6.33 -14.27 10.29
CA ASN A 26 6.50 -15.72 10.38
C ASN A 26 7.33 -16.32 9.24
N ALA A 27 7.43 -15.66 8.09
CA ALA A 27 8.16 -16.16 6.92
C ALA A 27 9.38 -15.31 6.56
N LEU A 28 9.32 -13.99 6.75
CA LEU A 28 10.41 -13.08 6.41
C LEU A 28 11.22 -12.63 7.63
N PHE A 29 10.81 -13.01 8.84
CA PHE A 29 11.43 -12.64 10.12
C PHE A 29 11.63 -11.12 10.25
N ALA A 30 10.65 -10.34 9.76
CA ALA A 30 10.63 -8.89 9.76
C ALA A 30 9.58 -8.40 10.76
N ASP A 31 10.03 -7.86 11.89
CA ASP A 31 9.18 -7.34 12.97
C ASP A 31 8.63 -5.95 12.59
N VAL A 32 7.64 -5.97 11.70
CA VAL A 32 7.05 -4.74 11.17
C VAL A 32 6.22 -3.99 12.22
N GLU A 33 5.68 -4.68 13.21
CA GLU A 33 4.94 -4.08 14.32
C GLU A 33 5.89 -3.25 15.20
N LEU A 34 7.08 -3.76 15.51
CA LEU A 34 8.11 -3.01 16.22
C LEU A 34 8.55 -1.77 15.42
N TRP A 35 8.78 -1.92 14.11
CA TRP A 35 9.23 -0.80 13.28
C TRP A 35 8.19 0.31 13.17
N LEU A 36 6.90 -0.04 13.18
CA LEU A 36 5.81 0.92 13.09
C LEU A 36 5.50 1.61 14.44
N SER A 37 5.68 0.89 15.55
CA SER A 37 5.37 1.40 16.88
C SER A 37 6.55 2.09 17.59
N THR A 38 7.79 1.94 17.08
CA THR A 38 8.99 2.43 17.77
C THR A 38 9.79 3.38 16.89
N PRO A 39 9.92 4.67 17.23
CA PRO A 39 10.78 5.61 16.51
C PRO A 39 12.25 5.14 16.49
N GLY A 40 12.95 5.43 15.38
CA GLY A 40 14.36 5.08 15.22
C GLY A 40 14.64 3.87 14.33
N TYR A 41 13.60 3.19 13.83
CA TYR A 41 13.70 2.17 12.78
C TYR A 41 13.45 2.74 11.39
N ALA A 42 12.42 3.56 11.23
CA ALA A 42 12.07 4.22 9.98
C ALA A 42 11.35 5.56 10.25
N ASP A 43 11.32 6.44 9.27
CA ASP A 43 10.46 7.64 9.27
C ASP A 43 9.04 7.29 8.79
N TYR A 44 8.95 6.39 7.80
CA TYR A 44 7.70 5.90 7.24
C TYR A 44 7.77 4.40 6.95
N ILE A 45 6.65 3.73 7.09
CA ILE A 45 6.44 2.36 6.59
C ILE A 45 5.53 2.43 5.36
N ILE A 46 5.91 1.71 4.29
CA ILE A 46 5.18 1.69 3.02
C ILE A 46 4.71 0.24 2.75
N PRO A 47 3.68 -0.26 3.44
CA PRO A 47 3.23 -1.64 3.25
C PRO A 47 2.68 -1.83 1.84
N GLN A 48 3.10 -2.91 1.17
CA GLN A 48 2.68 -3.28 -0.19
C GLN A 48 1.30 -3.93 -0.13
N VAL A 49 0.23 -3.14 0.10
CA VAL A 49 -1.15 -3.64 0.22
C VAL A 49 -1.73 -3.85 -1.19
N TYR A 50 -1.12 -4.77 -1.93
CA TYR A 50 -1.42 -5.06 -3.33
C TYR A 50 -2.59 -6.04 -3.50
N PHE A 51 -3.66 -5.83 -2.72
CA PHE A 51 -4.83 -6.67 -2.68
C PHE A 51 -6.08 -5.90 -3.13
N GLY A 52 -7.01 -6.58 -3.79
CA GLY A 52 -8.33 -6.04 -4.07
C GLY A 52 -9.27 -6.17 -2.86
N PHE A 53 -10.43 -5.56 -2.93
CA PHE A 53 -11.47 -5.67 -1.89
C PHE A 53 -12.03 -7.10 -1.81
N GLU A 54 -12.13 -7.78 -2.97
CA GLU A 54 -12.66 -9.13 -3.10
C GLU A 54 -11.59 -10.24 -2.96
N ASN A 55 -10.34 -9.88 -2.64
CA ASN A 55 -9.30 -10.88 -2.39
C ASN A 55 -9.67 -11.73 -1.17
N GLN A 56 -9.91 -13.03 -1.36
CA GLN A 56 -10.41 -13.92 -0.29
C GLN A 56 -9.40 -14.18 0.82
N SER A 57 -8.11 -14.19 0.50
CA SER A 57 -7.06 -14.50 1.48
C SER A 57 -6.68 -13.26 2.30
N LEU A 58 -6.53 -12.13 1.62
CA LEU A 58 -6.11 -10.86 2.19
C LEU A 58 -6.97 -9.72 1.61
N PRO A 59 -8.25 -9.60 2.02
CA PRO A 59 -9.10 -8.50 1.57
C PRO A 59 -8.49 -7.16 1.94
N PHE A 60 -8.50 -6.21 1.02
CA PHE A 60 -7.87 -4.90 1.20
C PHE A 60 -8.25 -4.23 2.52
N GLU A 61 -9.54 -4.09 2.80
CA GLU A 61 -10.02 -3.43 4.01
C GLU A 61 -9.52 -4.10 5.30
N LYS A 62 -9.57 -5.43 5.35
CA LYS A 62 -9.12 -6.19 6.52
C LYS A 62 -7.62 -6.00 6.74
N THR A 63 -6.86 -6.05 5.66
CA THR A 63 -5.40 -5.88 5.68
C THR A 63 -5.02 -4.47 6.16
N VAL A 64 -5.66 -3.44 5.59
CA VAL A 64 -5.43 -2.04 5.98
C VAL A 64 -5.81 -1.79 7.44
N LYS A 65 -6.97 -2.30 7.90
CA LYS A 65 -7.39 -2.20 9.31
C LYS A 65 -6.37 -2.86 10.25
N ARG A 66 -5.80 -4.01 9.87
CA ARG A 66 -4.75 -4.68 10.66
C ARG A 66 -3.49 -3.81 10.77
N TRP A 67 -3.00 -3.24 9.65
CA TRP A 67 -1.88 -2.29 9.68
C TRP A 67 -2.18 -1.05 10.53
N ALA A 68 -3.37 -0.47 10.39
CA ALA A 68 -3.78 0.68 11.19
C ALA A 68 -3.88 0.37 12.68
N SER A 69 -4.28 -0.86 13.04
CA SER A 69 -4.43 -1.27 14.45
C SER A 69 -3.11 -1.45 15.20
N VAL A 70 -2.00 -1.69 14.49
CA VAL A 70 -0.66 -1.81 15.11
C VAL A 70 0.11 -0.50 15.10
N SER A 71 -0.39 0.51 14.38
CA SER A 71 0.18 1.85 14.39
C SER A 71 -0.35 2.66 15.58
N ASP A 72 0.56 3.29 16.30
CA ASP A 72 0.23 4.30 17.32
C ASP A 72 0.39 5.74 16.81
N GLY A 73 0.66 5.90 15.51
CA GLY A 73 0.80 7.19 14.83
C GLY A 73 2.19 7.85 14.95
N ARG A 74 3.14 7.25 15.68
CA ARG A 74 4.50 7.78 15.82
C ARG A 74 5.34 7.61 14.55
N VAL A 75 5.11 6.51 13.81
CA VAL A 75 5.69 6.27 12.49
C VAL A 75 4.55 6.30 11.48
N GLY A 76 4.66 7.13 10.44
CA GLY A 76 3.61 7.32 9.45
C GLY A 76 3.50 6.15 8.47
N ILE A 77 2.30 5.94 7.93
CA ILE A 77 2.05 4.94 6.89
C ILE A 77 1.80 5.64 5.55
N ILE A 78 2.60 5.28 4.55
CA ILE A 78 2.35 5.59 3.14
C ILE A 78 1.83 4.32 2.49
N TRP A 79 0.57 4.31 2.05
CA TRP A 79 -0.06 3.10 1.53
C TRP A 79 0.44 2.73 0.14
N GLY A 80 1.13 1.59 0.03
CA GLY A 80 1.58 1.05 -1.26
C GLY A 80 0.44 0.36 -1.99
N LEU A 81 0.05 0.87 -3.17
CA LEU A 81 -1.08 0.40 -3.97
C LEU A 81 -0.62 -0.13 -5.33
N ALA A 82 -1.37 -1.12 -5.87
CA ALA A 82 -0.96 -1.93 -7.00
C ALA A 82 -1.45 -1.38 -8.35
N ALA A 83 -0.85 -0.31 -8.88
CA ALA A 83 -1.19 0.22 -10.19
C ALA A 83 -1.04 -0.83 -11.33
N TYR A 84 -0.10 -1.77 -11.19
CA TYR A 84 0.13 -2.82 -12.19
C TYR A 84 -1.01 -3.82 -12.34
N LYS A 85 -1.95 -3.87 -11.38
CA LYS A 85 -3.11 -4.77 -11.45
C LYS A 85 -4.28 -4.19 -12.22
N CYS A 86 -4.34 -2.88 -12.46
CA CYS A 86 -5.45 -2.24 -13.16
C CYS A 86 -5.68 -2.86 -14.54
N GLY A 87 -6.89 -3.38 -14.78
CA GLY A 87 -7.27 -4.06 -16.02
C GLY A 87 -6.68 -5.46 -16.21
N THR A 88 -6.19 -6.10 -15.13
CA THR A 88 -5.63 -7.45 -15.19
C THR A 88 -6.33 -8.39 -14.20
N GLN A 89 -6.22 -9.70 -14.40
CA GLN A 89 -6.69 -10.68 -13.44
C GLN A 89 -5.68 -10.91 -12.31
N ASP A 90 -6.14 -10.93 -11.07
CA ASP A 90 -5.33 -11.30 -9.90
C ASP A 90 -5.49 -12.79 -9.57
N LYS A 91 -4.62 -13.63 -10.13
CA LYS A 91 -4.66 -15.08 -9.94
C LYS A 91 -4.55 -15.53 -8.46
N ASN A 92 -4.04 -14.67 -7.58
CA ASN A 92 -3.87 -14.93 -6.16
C ASN A 92 -5.10 -14.56 -5.32
N ALA A 93 -6.10 -13.90 -5.90
CA ALA A 93 -7.30 -13.43 -5.21
C ALA A 93 -8.42 -14.50 -5.12
N ARG A 94 -8.21 -15.71 -5.66
CA ARG A 94 -9.21 -16.78 -5.73
C ARG A 94 -10.48 -16.32 -6.45
N SER A 95 -11.66 -16.34 -5.80
CA SER A 95 -12.92 -15.90 -6.42
C SER A 95 -12.94 -14.40 -6.76
N GLY A 96 -12.13 -13.56 -6.11
CA GLY A 96 -11.94 -12.13 -6.44
C GLY A 96 -10.96 -11.89 -7.59
N SER A 97 -10.60 -12.91 -8.37
CA SER A 97 -9.55 -12.81 -9.41
C SER A 97 -9.88 -11.83 -10.53
N SER A 98 -11.17 -11.63 -10.86
CA SER A 98 -11.59 -10.73 -11.93
C SER A 98 -11.79 -9.27 -11.50
N GLU A 99 -11.76 -8.98 -10.19
CA GLU A 99 -12.07 -7.65 -9.64
C GLU A 99 -11.31 -6.52 -10.35
N TRP A 100 -9.98 -6.65 -10.50
CA TRP A 100 -9.13 -5.65 -11.13
C TRP A 100 -9.32 -5.53 -12.66
N ALA A 101 -9.79 -6.62 -13.30
CA ALA A 101 -10.08 -6.64 -14.73
C ALA A 101 -11.43 -5.97 -15.05
N GLU A 102 -12.41 -6.11 -14.16
CA GLU A 102 -13.78 -5.66 -14.36
C GLU A 102 -14.05 -4.25 -13.85
N ASN A 103 -13.23 -3.76 -12.89
CA ASN A 103 -13.41 -2.43 -12.29
C ASN A 103 -12.26 -1.49 -12.68
N SER A 104 -12.55 -0.20 -12.73
CA SER A 104 -11.60 0.86 -13.07
C SER A 104 -11.57 2.00 -12.03
N ASP A 105 -11.96 1.69 -10.78
CA ASP A 105 -12.03 2.62 -9.66
C ASP A 105 -11.44 2.05 -8.36
N ILE A 106 -10.71 0.94 -8.45
CA ILE A 106 -10.24 0.21 -7.28
C ILE A 106 -9.25 1.06 -6.48
N ILE A 107 -8.25 1.66 -7.13
CA ILE A 107 -7.26 2.50 -6.45
C ILE A 107 -7.93 3.74 -5.85
N ALA A 108 -8.86 4.37 -6.57
CA ALA A 108 -9.60 5.51 -6.06
C ALA A 108 -10.42 5.16 -4.80
N ARG A 109 -11.12 4.02 -4.80
CA ARG A 109 -11.83 3.49 -3.63
C ARG A 109 -10.88 3.14 -2.47
N GLN A 110 -9.73 2.53 -2.78
CA GLN A 110 -8.69 2.23 -1.80
C GLN A 110 -8.17 3.50 -1.13
N LEU A 111 -7.89 4.54 -1.92
CA LEU A 111 -7.44 5.82 -1.41
C LEU A 111 -8.51 6.50 -0.54
N SER A 112 -9.77 6.46 -0.96
CA SER A 112 -10.88 6.96 -0.14
C SER A 112 -11.00 6.24 1.21
N PHE A 113 -10.70 4.93 1.23
CA PHE A 113 -10.75 4.13 2.44
C PHE A 113 -9.61 4.44 3.41
N VAL A 114 -8.38 4.67 2.91
CA VAL A 114 -7.21 4.86 3.77
C VAL A 114 -7.04 6.30 4.26
N ARG A 115 -7.52 7.30 3.54
CA ARG A 115 -7.37 8.72 3.91
C ARG A 115 -7.84 9.09 5.32
N PRO A 116 -8.97 8.56 5.85
CA PRO A 116 -9.42 8.90 7.19
C PRO A 116 -8.67 8.18 8.32
N LEU A 117 -7.70 7.31 8.04
CA LEU A 117 -6.98 6.55 9.05
C LEU A 117 -5.91 7.39 9.75
N ASN A 118 -5.76 7.24 11.06
CA ASN A 118 -4.88 8.06 11.91
C ASN A 118 -3.42 8.10 11.49
N ALA A 119 -2.87 7.02 10.93
CA ALA A 119 -1.48 6.94 10.50
C ALA A 119 -1.27 7.32 9.03
N TYR A 120 -2.30 7.82 8.33
CA TYR A 120 -2.21 8.17 6.92
C TYR A 120 -1.21 9.31 6.67
N CYS A 121 -0.14 9.05 5.92
CA CYS A 121 0.84 10.04 5.47
C CYS A 121 0.92 10.15 3.95
N GLY A 122 0.08 9.42 3.22
CA GLY A 122 0.07 9.45 1.77
C GLY A 122 -0.10 8.06 1.15
N PHE A 123 0.16 7.98 -0.13
CA PHE A 123 0.13 6.73 -0.89
C PHE A 123 1.26 6.68 -1.91
N ALA A 124 1.62 5.48 -2.33
CA ALA A 124 2.61 5.21 -3.38
C ALA A 124 2.04 4.19 -4.35
N LEU A 125 2.18 4.45 -5.65
CA LEU A 125 1.69 3.57 -6.72
C LEU A 125 2.82 2.73 -7.31
N PHE A 126 2.70 1.43 -7.29
CA PHE A 126 3.64 0.54 -7.96
C PHE A 126 3.05 0.08 -9.30
N SER A 127 3.52 0.63 -10.44
CA SER A 127 4.60 1.60 -10.56
C SER A 127 4.28 2.62 -11.67
N TYR A 128 5.14 3.60 -11.86
CA TYR A 128 5.04 4.66 -12.87
C TYR A 128 4.69 4.15 -14.27
N SER A 129 5.36 3.10 -14.76
CA SER A 129 5.14 2.55 -16.09
C SER A 129 3.72 2.02 -16.34
N TYR A 130 3.02 1.62 -15.27
CA TYR A 130 1.63 1.16 -15.36
C TYR A 130 0.59 2.27 -15.29
N MET A 131 1.00 3.49 -15.04
CA MET A 131 0.12 4.66 -14.99
C MET A 131 0.40 5.64 -16.14
N PHE A 132 1.67 5.76 -16.57
CA PHE A 132 2.10 6.76 -17.56
C PHE A 132 2.74 6.17 -18.82
N GLY A 133 2.90 4.84 -18.90
CA GLY A 133 3.41 4.14 -20.06
C GLY A 133 2.33 3.78 -21.08
N LYS A 134 2.54 2.69 -21.82
CA LYS A 134 1.50 2.11 -22.67
C LYS A 134 0.51 1.33 -21.80
N ILE A 135 -0.57 1.98 -21.39
CA ILE A 135 -1.53 1.48 -20.42
C ILE A 135 -2.86 1.07 -21.07
N ASN A 136 -3.59 0.16 -20.42
CA ASN A 136 -4.92 -0.27 -20.82
C ASN A 136 -6.01 0.75 -20.41
N GLU A 137 -7.24 0.57 -20.88
CA GLU A 137 -8.34 1.51 -20.64
C GLU A 137 -8.74 1.60 -19.16
N ASN A 138 -8.66 0.51 -18.39
CA ASN A 138 -8.97 0.55 -16.97
C ASN A 138 -7.93 1.39 -16.20
N ALA A 139 -6.64 1.25 -16.54
CA ALA A 139 -5.60 2.07 -15.94
C ALA A 139 -5.75 3.58 -16.30
N LYS A 140 -6.20 3.90 -17.52
CA LYS A 140 -6.51 5.30 -17.89
C LYS A 140 -7.65 5.88 -17.06
N LYS A 141 -8.71 5.09 -16.84
CA LYS A 141 -9.84 5.51 -16.00
C LYS A 141 -9.43 5.68 -14.54
N GLU A 142 -8.60 4.78 -14.01
CA GLU A 142 -8.03 4.94 -12.67
C GLU A 142 -7.25 6.25 -12.54
N MET A 143 -6.43 6.60 -13.55
CA MET A 143 -5.71 7.88 -13.56
C MET A 143 -6.68 9.06 -13.48
N GLN A 144 -7.72 9.08 -14.32
CA GLN A 144 -8.75 10.13 -14.31
C GLN A 144 -9.46 10.22 -12.95
N ASN A 145 -9.80 9.08 -12.35
CA ASN A 145 -10.41 9.03 -11.03
C ASN A 145 -9.48 9.60 -9.96
N LEU A 146 -8.18 9.28 -10.02
CA LEU A 146 -7.18 9.82 -9.08
C LEU A 146 -6.98 11.32 -9.26
N GLU A 147 -6.88 11.83 -10.49
CA GLU A 147 -6.77 13.26 -10.78
C GLU A 147 -7.94 14.05 -10.20
N ASN A 148 -9.17 13.50 -10.26
CA ASN A 148 -10.37 14.12 -9.69
C ASN A 148 -10.38 14.12 -8.15
N MET A 149 -9.51 13.34 -7.50
CA MET A 149 -9.44 13.22 -6.04
C MET A 149 -8.30 14.05 -5.42
N LEU A 150 -7.33 14.48 -6.22
CA LEU A 150 -6.16 15.24 -5.78
C LEU A 150 -6.39 16.74 -5.88
#